data_f3f35b15f52fad47b9e846632c188805
#
_entry.id   f3f35b15f52fad47b9e846632c188805
#
_cell.length_a   1.000
_cell.length_b   1.000
_cell.length_c   1.000
_cell.angle_alpha   90.00
_cell.angle_beta   90.00
_cell.angle_gamma   90.00
#
_symmetry.space_group_name_H-M   'P 1'
#
loop_
_entity.id
_entity.type
_entity.pdbx_description
1 polymer ?
#
loop_
_entity_poly.entity_id
_entity_poly.type
_entity_poly.pdbx_seq_one_letter_code
_entity_poly.pdbx_strand_id
1 'polypeptide(L)'
;HEHRGKEFVGINRGEEFEWDCRRKMMRCWLLTRYTRTRWGWFNGITRRINKYLSLCLMPFVHRSKMDFAKGANWVSITQKCAEYVVSQKAFVLSRFNFTFCPDEFFLQTLVWNHPEFRQALYSETDEYEGCMRLIDWKRGNPYVWTSADKEELLHSNRLFARKFDLKDRKIIKWVKETFS
;
A
#
# COMPACT_ATOMS: atom_id res chain seq x y z
N HIS A 1 -9.46 -19.27 -13.47
CA HIS A 1 -9.24 -18.88 -14.88
C HIS A 1 -9.81 -17.49 -15.23
N GLU A 2 -10.81 -17.00 -14.49
CA GLU A 2 -11.56 -15.76 -14.74
C GLU A 2 -10.69 -14.48 -14.67
N HIS A 3 -9.68 -14.49 -13.84
CA HIS A 3 -8.82 -13.32 -13.59
C HIS A 3 -7.40 -13.43 -14.17
N ARG A 4 -7.19 -14.33 -15.13
CA ARG A 4 -5.89 -14.53 -15.75
C ARG A 4 -5.42 -13.26 -16.47
N GLY A 5 -4.22 -12.80 -16.13
CA GLY A 5 -3.62 -11.59 -16.72
C GLY A 5 -4.06 -10.27 -16.07
N LYS A 6 -4.86 -10.32 -14.99
CA LYS A 6 -5.20 -9.14 -14.22
C LYS A 6 -4.12 -8.82 -13.19
N GLU A 7 -3.92 -7.52 -12.97
CA GLU A 7 -3.04 -7.00 -11.93
C GLU A 7 -3.90 -6.59 -10.73
N PHE A 8 -3.73 -7.27 -9.61
CA PHE A 8 -4.42 -6.92 -8.36
C PHE A 8 -3.57 -5.94 -7.56
N VAL A 9 -3.70 -4.68 -7.90
CA VAL A 9 -3.03 -3.53 -7.27
C VAL A 9 -4.10 -2.54 -6.85
N GLY A 10 -4.17 -2.26 -5.54
CA GLY A 10 -5.12 -1.28 -5.03
C GLY A 10 -4.68 0.13 -5.42
N ILE A 11 -5.59 0.91 -5.99
CA ILE A 11 -5.39 2.31 -6.33
C ILE A 11 -6.34 3.16 -5.50
N ASN A 12 -5.79 4.16 -4.82
CA ASN A 12 -6.55 5.14 -4.04
C ASN A 12 -6.15 6.55 -4.49
N ARG A 13 -7.05 7.20 -5.19
CA ARG A 13 -6.95 8.60 -5.65
C ARG A 13 -8.16 9.42 -5.18
N GLY A 14 -8.73 9.06 -4.01
CA GLY A 14 -9.83 9.76 -3.37
C GLY A 14 -9.45 11.15 -2.83
N GLU A 15 -10.34 11.74 -2.05
CA GLU A 15 -10.27 13.14 -1.58
C GLU A 15 -8.95 13.52 -0.88
N GLU A 16 -8.37 12.60 -0.11
CA GLU A 16 -7.12 12.87 0.62
C GLU A 16 -5.85 12.63 -0.21
N PHE A 17 -5.98 12.14 -1.45
CA PHE A 17 -4.83 11.73 -2.26
C PHE A 17 -3.85 12.88 -2.51
N GLU A 18 -4.35 14.04 -2.94
CA GLU A 18 -3.51 15.21 -3.26
C GLU A 18 -2.75 15.70 -2.01
N TRP A 19 -3.42 15.73 -0.86
CA TRP A 19 -2.80 16.12 0.39
C TRP A 19 -1.73 15.12 0.82
N ASP A 20 -2.00 13.82 0.71
CA ASP A 20 -1.04 12.74 1.02
C ASP A 20 0.16 12.79 0.07
N CYS A 21 -0.07 12.96 -1.22
CA CYS A 21 0.98 13.08 -2.22
C CYS A 21 1.90 14.28 -1.92
N ARG A 22 1.31 15.46 -1.67
CA ARG A 22 2.07 16.67 -1.30
C ARG A 22 2.88 16.46 -0.02
N ARG A 23 2.31 15.84 1.00
CA ARG A 23 2.96 15.60 2.28
C ARG A 23 4.05 14.53 2.20
N LYS A 24 3.77 13.40 1.54
CA LYS A 24 4.64 12.22 1.55
C LYS A 24 5.68 12.26 0.44
N MET A 25 5.28 12.65 -0.78
CA MET A 25 6.13 12.57 -1.97
C MET A 25 6.86 13.87 -2.31
N MET A 26 6.23 15.04 -2.07
CA MET A 26 6.79 16.34 -2.46
C MET A 26 7.68 16.98 -1.38
N ARG A 27 7.95 16.27 -0.28
CA ARG A 27 8.87 16.71 0.78
C ARG A 27 10.08 15.80 0.86
N CYS A 28 11.20 16.35 1.38
CA CYS A 28 12.42 15.59 1.64
C CYS A 28 12.48 15.17 3.12
N TRP A 29 12.38 13.89 3.40
CA TRP A 29 12.31 13.30 4.72
C TRP A 29 13.66 12.67 5.11
N LEU A 30 14.67 13.50 5.45
CA LEU A 30 16.03 13.04 5.69
C LEU A 30 16.20 12.19 6.95
N LEU A 31 15.46 12.51 8.02
CA LEU A 31 15.65 11.90 9.33
C LEU A 31 14.67 10.77 9.66
N THR A 32 13.99 10.21 8.66
CA THR A 32 12.97 9.16 8.89
C THR A 32 13.55 7.95 9.61
N ARG A 33 14.80 7.58 9.31
CA ARG A 33 15.51 6.48 9.98
C ARG A 33 15.62 6.65 11.50
N TYR A 34 15.70 7.88 11.98
CA TYR A 34 15.89 8.21 13.40
C TYR A 34 14.58 8.49 14.15
N THR A 35 13.44 8.39 13.48
CA THR A 35 12.12 8.64 14.10
C THR A 35 11.52 7.41 14.78
N ARG A 36 12.18 6.25 14.72
CA ARG A 36 11.75 4.96 15.29
C ARG A 36 12.89 4.29 16.06
N THR A 37 13.44 4.99 17.05
CA THR A 37 14.46 4.43 17.95
C THR A 37 13.82 3.86 19.22
N ARG A 38 14.59 3.14 20.05
CA ARG A 38 14.11 2.61 21.34
C ARG A 38 13.76 3.72 22.35
N TRP A 39 14.19 4.96 22.13
CA TRP A 39 14.03 6.07 23.06
C TRP A 39 12.87 6.98 22.62
N GLY A 40 11.73 6.83 23.29
CA GLY A 40 10.48 7.50 22.91
C GLY A 40 10.55 9.03 22.86
N TRP A 41 11.24 9.65 23.84
CA TRP A 41 11.44 11.11 23.87
C TRP A 41 12.28 11.62 22.69
N PHE A 42 13.34 10.87 22.32
CA PHE A 42 14.19 11.19 21.18
C PHE A 42 13.40 11.09 19.86
N ASN A 43 12.50 10.12 19.76
CA ASN A 43 11.62 9.99 18.59
C ASN A 43 10.68 11.20 18.44
N GLY A 44 10.20 11.76 19.53
CA GLY A 44 9.36 12.97 19.51
C GLY A 44 10.10 14.18 18.96
N ILE A 45 11.32 14.40 19.42
CA ILE A 45 12.19 15.50 18.97
C ILE A 45 12.56 15.32 17.49
N THR A 46 13.05 14.15 17.11
CA THR A 46 13.46 13.87 15.72
C THR A 46 12.31 13.96 14.73
N ARG A 47 11.08 13.56 15.11
CA ARG A 47 9.88 13.76 14.29
C ARG A 47 9.58 15.24 14.06
N ARG A 48 9.67 16.07 15.10
CA ARG A 48 9.46 17.53 14.97
C ARG A 48 10.51 18.14 14.06
N ILE A 49 11.79 17.89 14.32
CA ILE A 49 12.89 18.39 13.48
C ILE A 49 12.72 17.94 12.03
N ASN A 50 12.45 16.66 11.80
CA ASN A 50 12.25 16.13 10.45
C ASN A 50 11.06 16.78 9.74
N LYS A 51 9.97 17.06 10.46
CA LYS A 51 8.81 17.79 9.92
C LYS A 51 9.19 19.19 9.45
N TYR A 52 9.86 19.99 10.29
CA TYR A 52 10.27 21.34 9.92
C TYR A 52 11.31 21.35 8.80
N LEU A 53 12.31 20.47 8.88
CA LEU A 53 13.32 20.32 7.85
C LEU A 53 12.69 19.94 6.50
N SER A 54 11.72 19.02 6.49
CA SER A 54 11.02 18.63 5.28
C SER A 54 10.21 19.76 4.65
N LEU A 55 9.69 20.68 5.45
CA LEU A 55 9.00 21.88 4.98
C LEU A 55 9.98 22.89 4.38
N CYS A 56 11.10 23.15 5.07
CA CYS A 56 12.14 24.06 4.58
C CYS A 56 12.78 23.59 3.27
N LEU A 57 12.95 22.28 3.10
CA LEU A 57 13.53 21.69 1.89
C LEU A 57 12.53 21.53 0.74
N MET A 58 11.24 21.67 0.99
CA MET A 58 10.19 21.48 -0.01
C MET A 58 10.39 22.32 -1.30
N PRO A 59 10.79 23.61 -1.26
CA PRO A 59 11.03 24.40 -2.46
C PRO A 59 12.17 23.88 -3.34
N PHE A 60 13.09 23.14 -2.74
CA PHE A 60 14.27 22.58 -3.44
C PHE A 60 14.03 21.15 -3.96
N VAL A 61 12.89 20.55 -3.65
CA VAL A 61 12.52 19.21 -4.11
C VAL A 61 11.93 19.29 -5.52
N HIS A 62 12.80 19.29 -6.52
CA HIS A 62 12.39 19.22 -7.93
C HIS A 62 12.10 17.77 -8.31
N ARG A 63 10.91 17.30 -8.01
CA ARG A 63 10.41 16.01 -8.52
C ARG A 63 9.62 16.29 -9.77
N SER A 64 10.06 15.73 -10.94
CA SER A 64 9.30 15.89 -12.18
C SER A 64 7.85 15.50 -11.96
N LYS A 65 6.94 16.13 -12.68
CA LYS A 65 5.52 15.85 -12.69
C LYS A 65 5.28 14.39 -13.10
N MET A 66 5.28 13.49 -12.13
CA MET A 66 4.75 12.14 -12.30
C MET A 66 3.29 12.14 -11.89
N ASP A 67 2.50 11.36 -12.57
CA ASP A 67 1.15 11.06 -12.11
C ASP A 67 1.24 9.99 -11.02
N PHE A 68 1.44 10.43 -9.77
CA PHE A 68 1.53 9.53 -8.64
C PHE A 68 0.22 8.76 -8.45
N ALA A 69 0.35 7.51 -8.01
CA ALA A 69 -0.76 6.72 -7.51
C ALA A 69 -0.38 6.17 -6.13
N LYS A 70 -1.38 6.04 -5.26
CA LYS A 70 -1.24 5.52 -3.90
C LYS A 70 -2.12 4.28 -3.74
N GLY A 71 -1.74 3.40 -2.85
CA GLY A 71 -2.56 2.27 -2.44
C GLY A 71 -1.87 1.39 -1.42
N ALA A 72 -2.59 0.37 -0.97
CA ALA A 72 -2.02 -0.62 -0.07
C ALA A 72 -0.86 -1.37 -0.75
N ASN A 73 0.16 -1.69 0.04
CA ASN A 73 1.32 -2.45 -0.43
C ASN A 73 1.07 -3.97 -0.57
N TRP A 74 -0.21 -4.38 -0.55
CA TRP A 74 -0.63 -5.76 -0.77
C TRP A 74 -1.07 -5.93 -2.22
N VAL A 75 -0.27 -6.65 -2.96
CA VAL A 75 -0.50 -6.85 -4.39
C VAL A 75 -0.44 -8.33 -4.77
N SER A 76 -1.10 -8.66 -5.86
CA SER A 76 -0.92 -9.93 -6.56
C SER A 76 -0.81 -9.62 -8.04
N ILE A 77 0.40 -9.71 -8.57
CA ILE A 77 0.74 -9.22 -9.89
C ILE A 77 1.27 -10.35 -10.77
N THR A 78 1.15 -10.19 -12.06
CA THR A 78 1.70 -11.12 -13.03
C THR A 78 3.22 -11.14 -12.99
N GLN A 79 3.83 -12.22 -13.46
CA GLN A 79 5.29 -12.33 -13.60
C GLN A 79 5.84 -11.18 -14.46
N LYS A 80 5.17 -10.83 -15.55
CA LYS A 80 5.56 -9.73 -16.44
C LYS A 80 5.58 -8.39 -15.73
N CYS A 81 4.56 -8.10 -14.91
CA CYS A 81 4.51 -6.89 -14.10
C CYS A 81 5.63 -6.88 -13.05
N ALA A 82 5.87 -8.01 -12.37
CA ALA A 82 6.94 -8.13 -11.39
C ALA A 82 8.33 -7.87 -12.01
N GLU A 83 8.63 -8.43 -13.16
CA GLU A 83 9.87 -8.21 -13.90
C GLU A 83 10.04 -6.73 -14.29
N TYR A 84 8.97 -6.10 -14.77
CA TYR A 84 8.97 -4.67 -15.04
C TYR A 84 9.28 -3.85 -13.78
N VAL A 85 8.59 -4.09 -12.66
CA VAL A 85 8.83 -3.39 -11.40
C VAL A 85 10.29 -3.54 -10.95
N VAL A 86 10.86 -4.73 -11.03
CA VAL A 86 12.27 -4.99 -10.68
C VAL A 86 13.22 -4.25 -11.62
N SER A 87 12.93 -4.20 -12.92
CA SER A 87 13.74 -3.45 -13.90
C SER A 87 13.78 -1.94 -13.60
N GLN A 88 12.74 -1.40 -12.96
CA GLN A 88 12.65 0.02 -12.59
C GLN A 88 13.38 0.38 -11.27
N LYS A 89 14.17 -0.53 -10.70
CA LYS A 89 14.87 -0.31 -9.41
C LYS A 89 15.63 1.00 -9.33
N ALA A 90 16.44 1.33 -10.32
CA ALA A 90 17.23 2.57 -10.32
C ALA A 90 16.33 3.82 -10.32
N PHE A 91 15.27 3.80 -11.12
CA PHE A 91 14.25 4.84 -11.14
C PHE A 91 13.55 4.98 -9.79
N VAL A 92 13.09 3.89 -9.20
CA VAL A 92 12.43 3.91 -7.88
C VAL A 92 13.35 4.49 -6.82
N LEU A 93 14.60 4.04 -6.74
CA LEU A 93 15.57 4.56 -5.78
C LEU A 93 15.83 6.05 -5.97
N SER A 94 15.93 6.55 -7.21
CA SER A 94 16.16 7.96 -7.48
C SER A 94 14.95 8.84 -7.14
N ARG A 95 13.74 8.33 -7.37
CA ARG A 95 12.48 9.10 -7.23
C ARG A 95 11.88 9.09 -5.85
N PHE A 96 11.93 7.95 -5.19
CA PHE A 96 11.29 7.74 -3.90
C PHE A 96 12.26 7.82 -2.71
N ASN A 97 13.54 8.07 -2.98
CA ASN A 97 14.51 8.33 -1.92
C ASN A 97 14.11 9.57 -1.11
N PHE A 98 14.27 9.49 0.20
CA PHE A 98 13.87 10.54 1.14
C PHE A 98 12.39 10.94 1.08
N THR A 99 11.50 10.07 0.61
CA THR A 99 10.06 10.24 0.76
C THR A 99 9.55 9.59 2.04
N PHE A 100 8.29 9.82 2.37
CA PHE A 100 7.64 9.20 3.52
C PHE A 100 6.68 8.11 3.05
N CYS A 101 6.78 6.89 3.59
CA CYS A 101 5.98 5.73 3.19
C CYS A 101 6.01 5.48 1.67
N PRO A 102 7.20 5.33 1.04
CA PRO A 102 7.30 5.10 -0.40
C PRO A 102 6.66 3.78 -0.85
N ASP A 103 6.55 2.81 0.04
CA ASP A 103 5.92 1.51 -0.17
C ASP A 103 4.43 1.59 -0.54
N GLU A 104 3.74 2.66 -0.13
CA GLU A 104 2.35 2.93 -0.52
C GLU A 104 2.23 3.61 -1.90
N PHE A 105 3.34 3.96 -2.56
CA PHE A 105 3.32 4.79 -3.76
C PHE A 105 4.09 4.21 -4.95
N PHE A 106 5.27 3.62 -4.74
CA PHE A 106 6.18 3.34 -5.86
C PHE A 106 5.59 2.32 -6.85
N LEU A 107 5.02 1.23 -6.37
CA LEU A 107 4.47 0.19 -7.23
C LEU A 107 3.21 0.68 -7.92
N GLN A 108 2.29 1.30 -7.18
CA GLN A 108 1.07 1.89 -7.71
C GLN A 108 1.38 2.92 -8.80
N THR A 109 2.38 3.77 -8.57
CA THR A 109 2.82 4.78 -9.54
C THR A 109 3.40 4.15 -10.79
N LEU A 110 4.22 3.10 -10.67
CA LEU A 110 4.78 2.38 -11.82
C LEU A 110 3.68 1.75 -12.68
N VAL A 111 2.75 1.04 -12.04
CA VAL A 111 1.63 0.38 -12.74
C VAL A 111 0.70 1.41 -13.38
N TRP A 112 0.39 2.49 -12.67
CA TRP A 112 -0.49 3.56 -13.15
C TRP A 112 0.05 4.28 -14.38
N ASN A 113 1.37 4.48 -14.47
CA ASN A 113 2.01 5.16 -15.61
C ASN A 113 2.38 4.20 -16.76
N HIS A 114 2.16 2.89 -16.62
CA HIS A 114 2.40 1.93 -17.69
C HIS A 114 1.09 1.53 -18.36
N PRO A 115 0.87 1.88 -19.64
CA PRO A 115 -0.42 1.69 -20.29
C PRO A 115 -0.96 0.26 -20.22
N GLU A 116 -0.12 -0.74 -20.49
CA GLU A 116 -0.51 -2.15 -20.47
C GLU A 116 -0.94 -2.61 -19.05
N PHE A 117 -0.13 -2.31 -18.03
CA PHE A 117 -0.45 -2.74 -16.67
C PHE A 117 -1.63 -1.99 -16.07
N ARG A 118 -1.79 -0.70 -16.44
CA ARG A 118 -2.96 0.06 -16.07
C ARG A 118 -4.25 -0.53 -16.62
N GLN A 119 -4.27 -0.91 -17.90
CA GLN A 119 -5.42 -1.58 -18.53
C GLN A 119 -5.70 -2.96 -17.92
N ALA A 120 -4.68 -3.60 -17.38
CA ALA A 120 -4.79 -4.89 -16.71
C ALA A 120 -5.25 -4.78 -15.25
N LEU A 121 -5.35 -3.59 -14.66
CA LEU A 121 -5.85 -3.42 -13.29
C LEU A 121 -7.24 -4.05 -13.15
N TYR A 122 -7.47 -4.71 -12.01
CA TYR A 122 -8.77 -5.28 -11.70
C TYR A 122 -9.81 -4.20 -11.39
N SER A 123 -9.42 -3.18 -10.62
CA SER A 123 -10.23 -1.98 -10.37
C SER A 123 -9.32 -0.75 -10.25
N GLU A 124 -9.74 0.39 -10.84
CA GLU A 124 -9.06 1.68 -10.72
C GLU A 124 -9.69 2.59 -9.65
N THR A 125 -10.83 2.21 -9.09
CA THR A 125 -11.68 3.08 -8.26
C THR A 125 -11.71 2.71 -6.79
N ASP A 126 -11.54 1.44 -6.46
CA ASP A 126 -11.56 0.94 -5.08
C ASP A 126 -10.25 0.22 -4.74
N GLU A 127 -9.57 0.71 -3.72
CA GLU A 127 -8.26 0.21 -3.29
C GLU A 127 -8.31 -1.26 -2.85
N TYR A 128 -9.34 -1.64 -2.08
CA TYR A 128 -9.45 -2.99 -1.52
C TYR A 128 -10.06 -3.98 -2.50
N GLU A 129 -10.91 -3.50 -3.38
CA GLU A 129 -11.35 -4.26 -4.53
C GLU A 129 -10.19 -4.50 -5.49
N GLY A 130 -9.46 -3.46 -5.86
CA GLY A 130 -8.32 -3.54 -6.77
C GLY A 130 -7.25 -4.51 -6.31
N CYS A 131 -6.96 -4.63 -5.01
CA CYS A 131 -6.00 -5.60 -4.50
C CYS A 131 -6.62 -6.94 -4.06
N MET A 132 -7.92 -7.15 -4.26
CA MET A 132 -8.67 -8.36 -3.89
C MET A 132 -8.47 -8.78 -2.43
N ARG A 133 -8.49 -7.81 -1.51
CA ARG A 133 -8.36 -8.02 -0.05
C ARG A 133 -9.68 -7.71 0.66
N LEU A 134 -10.18 -8.67 1.42
CA LEU A 134 -11.29 -8.47 2.35
C LEU A 134 -10.74 -7.91 3.66
N ILE A 135 -10.96 -6.62 3.88
CA ILE A 135 -10.53 -5.91 5.10
C ILE A 135 -11.69 -5.07 5.58
N ASP A 136 -12.15 -5.32 6.78
CA ASP A 136 -13.20 -4.53 7.40
C ASP A 136 -12.60 -3.50 8.36
N TRP A 137 -12.71 -2.24 7.97
CA TRP A 137 -12.31 -1.08 8.76
C TRP A 137 -13.48 -0.47 9.56
N LYS A 138 -14.72 -0.93 9.30
CA LYS A 138 -15.91 -0.40 9.99
C LYS A 138 -16.10 -1.04 11.36
N ARG A 139 -15.89 -2.37 11.45
CA ARG A 139 -16.03 -3.14 12.68
C ARG A 139 -14.77 -3.15 13.55
N GLY A 140 -13.62 -2.67 13.05
CA GLY A 140 -12.35 -2.66 13.79
C GLY A 140 -11.25 -1.88 13.07
N ASN A 141 -10.00 -1.96 13.57
CA ASN A 141 -8.88 -1.20 13.02
C ASN A 141 -7.64 -2.09 12.73
N PRO A 142 -7.70 -2.97 11.75
CA PRO A 142 -8.87 -3.58 11.10
C PRO A 142 -9.56 -4.62 11.99
N TYR A 143 -10.79 -5.02 11.61
CA TYR A 143 -11.54 -6.09 12.27
C TYR A 143 -10.79 -7.42 12.25
N VAL A 144 -10.95 -8.19 13.34
CA VAL A 144 -10.36 -9.53 13.46
C VAL A 144 -11.44 -10.56 13.18
N TRP A 145 -11.31 -11.26 12.05
CA TRP A 145 -12.25 -12.30 11.63
C TRP A 145 -12.26 -13.46 12.63
N THR A 146 -13.45 -13.93 12.97
CA THR A 146 -13.69 -14.97 13.94
C THR A 146 -14.46 -16.15 13.32
N SER A 147 -14.65 -17.21 14.11
CA SER A 147 -15.45 -18.36 13.69
C SER A 147 -16.93 -18.04 13.43
N ALA A 148 -17.44 -16.90 13.89
CA ALA A 148 -18.79 -16.44 13.59
C ALA A 148 -18.93 -15.85 12.18
N ASP A 149 -17.82 -15.45 11.55
CA ASP A 149 -17.82 -14.74 10.28
C ASP A 149 -17.60 -15.67 9.06
N LYS A 150 -17.70 -16.98 9.24
CA LYS A 150 -17.42 -17.98 8.20
C LYS A 150 -18.25 -17.79 6.94
N GLU A 151 -19.54 -17.49 7.08
CA GLU A 151 -20.45 -17.27 5.95
C GLU A 151 -20.03 -16.05 5.14
N GLU A 152 -19.64 -14.96 5.79
CA GLU A 152 -19.16 -13.74 5.12
C GLU A 152 -17.85 -14.01 4.37
N LEU A 153 -16.94 -14.79 4.96
CA LEU A 153 -15.69 -15.19 4.34
C LEU A 153 -15.92 -16.09 3.11
N LEU A 154 -16.86 -17.05 3.19
CA LEU A 154 -17.21 -17.97 2.09
C LEU A 154 -17.83 -17.24 0.91
N HIS A 155 -18.72 -16.30 1.16
CA HIS A 155 -19.42 -15.55 0.11
C HIS A 155 -18.60 -14.38 -0.44
N SER A 156 -17.41 -14.15 0.12
CA SER A 156 -16.50 -13.13 -0.40
C SER A 156 -15.89 -13.56 -1.73
N ASN A 157 -15.96 -12.69 -2.73
CA ASN A 157 -15.26 -12.86 -4.00
C ASN A 157 -13.79 -12.42 -3.93
N ARG A 158 -13.24 -12.16 -2.71
CA ARG A 158 -11.86 -11.71 -2.51
C ARG A 158 -10.90 -12.89 -2.42
N LEU A 159 -9.69 -12.71 -2.94
CA LEU A 159 -8.66 -13.75 -2.90
C LEU A 159 -8.02 -13.92 -1.52
N PHE A 160 -8.03 -12.88 -0.71
CA PHE A 160 -7.40 -12.88 0.60
C PHE A 160 -8.25 -12.11 1.60
N ALA A 161 -8.21 -12.52 2.87
CA ALA A 161 -8.85 -11.83 3.96
C ALA A 161 -7.85 -11.51 5.09
N ARG A 162 -8.10 -10.43 5.81
CA ARG A 162 -7.37 -10.06 7.02
C ARG A 162 -8.25 -9.19 7.92
N LYS A 163 -8.04 -9.26 9.21
CA LYS A 163 -6.98 -9.80 10.02
C LYS A 163 -7.49 -11.05 10.74
N PHE A 164 -6.63 -12.04 10.96
CA PHE A 164 -6.93 -13.20 11.82
C PHE A 164 -6.05 -13.15 13.07
N ASP A 165 -6.58 -13.57 14.22
CA ASP A 165 -5.81 -13.78 15.44
C ASP A 165 -5.38 -15.25 15.52
N LEU A 166 -4.10 -15.50 15.69
CA LEU A 166 -3.52 -16.85 15.85
C LEU A 166 -4.05 -17.56 17.13
N LYS A 167 -4.63 -16.81 18.06
CA LYS A 167 -5.27 -17.37 19.25
C LYS A 167 -6.57 -18.10 18.93
N ASP A 168 -7.31 -17.67 17.90
CA ASP A 168 -8.50 -18.38 17.40
C ASP A 168 -8.09 -19.51 16.45
N ARG A 169 -7.67 -20.63 17.04
CA ARG A 169 -7.27 -21.81 16.28
C ARG A 169 -8.41 -22.40 15.45
N LYS A 170 -9.68 -22.17 15.83
CA LYS A 170 -10.85 -22.73 15.12
C LYS A 170 -10.99 -22.08 13.74
N ILE A 171 -10.93 -20.75 13.68
CA ILE A 171 -11.02 -20.05 12.39
C ILE A 171 -9.83 -20.38 11.49
N ILE A 172 -8.60 -20.44 12.04
CA ILE A 172 -7.39 -20.78 11.28
C ILE A 172 -7.48 -22.19 10.67
N LYS A 173 -7.92 -23.16 11.49
CA LYS A 173 -8.13 -24.55 11.02
C LYS A 173 -9.16 -24.59 9.90
N TRP A 174 -10.31 -23.95 10.11
CA TRP A 174 -11.39 -23.91 9.13
C TRP A 174 -10.95 -23.26 7.80
N VAL A 175 -10.24 -22.12 7.84
CA VAL A 175 -9.70 -21.48 6.62
C VAL A 175 -8.79 -22.41 5.84
N LYS A 176 -7.89 -23.12 6.52
CA LYS A 176 -7.01 -24.12 5.88
C LYS A 176 -7.79 -25.25 5.24
N GLU A 177 -8.80 -25.80 5.91
CA GLU A 177 -9.60 -26.92 5.42
C GLU A 177 -10.52 -26.54 4.25
N THR A 178 -10.95 -25.27 4.20
CA THR A 178 -11.92 -24.80 3.20
C THR A 178 -11.27 -24.29 1.92
N PHE A 179 -10.07 -23.69 2.03
CA PHE A 179 -9.40 -22.98 0.92
C PHE A 179 -8.03 -23.55 0.52
N SER A 180 -7.68 -24.75 1.00
CA SER A 180 -6.41 -25.45 0.64
C SER A 180 -6.54 -26.35 -0.56
#